data_b856321848e3be4c9172d90e92a2d055
#
_entry.id   b856321848e3be4c9172d90e92a2d055
#
_cell.length_a   1.000
_cell.length_b   1.000
_cell.length_c   1.000
_cell.angle_alpha   90.00
_cell.angle_beta   90.00
_cell.angle_gamma   90.00
#
_symmetry.space_group_name_H-M   'P 1'
#
loop_
_entity.id
_entity.type
_entity.pdbx_description
1 polymer ?
#
loop_
_entity_poly.entity_id
_entity_poly.type
_entity_poly.pdbx_seq_one_letter_code
_entity_poly.pdbx_strand_id
1 'polypeptide(L)'
;MEIPAGKLFLSGMDPEAPALARKWVLGLELTTFTYAPNLEDPHWLEEARKEMSGIGNFVLHAPFAELSPCAVDPLVREVAQKRFRQTLTMAQALGISKIVVHSGFIPHIYFPEWFVAESVRFWRDFLESVPENTVLCLENVMDPGPEMLVQVAEGVNDPRLRLCLDVGHANTCIAETKPMNWLDPMAPWLDH
;
A
#
# COMPACT_ATOMS: atom_id res chain seq x y z
N MET A 1 23.57 -13.36 -0.16
CA MET A 1 22.54 -13.10 -1.19
C MET A 1 22.60 -11.60 -1.46
N GLU A 2 22.98 -11.16 -2.66
CA GLU A 2 22.93 -9.74 -3.02
C GLU A 2 21.51 -9.40 -3.44
N ILE A 3 20.90 -8.43 -2.76
CA ILE A 3 19.58 -7.90 -3.18
C ILE A 3 19.85 -6.94 -4.33
N PRO A 4 19.23 -7.12 -5.50
CA PRO A 4 19.38 -6.17 -6.61
C PRO A 4 18.92 -4.78 -6.18
N ALA A 5 19.72 -3.76 -6.45
CA ALA A 5 19.43 -2.36 -6.05
C ALA A 5 18.03 -1.90 -6.53
N GLY A 6 17.59 -2.34 -7.71
CA GLY A 6 16.26 -2.03 -8.25
C GLY A 6 15.07 -2.67 -7.51
N LYS A 7 15.33 -3.50 -6.47
CA LYS A 7 14.28 -4.06 -5.60
C LYS A 7 14.27 -3.45 -4.19
N LEU A 8 15.12 -2.46 -3.96
CA LEU A 8 15.14 -1.72 -2.70
C LEU A 8 14.54 -0.35 -2.93
N PHE A 9 13.61 0.03 -2.07
CA PHE A 9 12.96 1.34 -2.10
C PHE A 9 13.22 2.07 -0.78
N LEU A 10 13.42 3.38 -0.88
CA LEU A 10 13.48 4.26 0.27
C LEU A 10 12.12 4.93 0.44
N SER A 11 11.63 5.02 1.66
CA SER A 11 10.38 5.74 1.92
C SER A 11 10.59 7.24 1.80
N GLY A 12 9.76 7.90 1.00
CA GLY A 12 9.73 9.36 0.83
C GLY A 12 9.27 10.13 2.06
N MET A 13 8.94 9.45 3.16
CA MET A 13 8.70 10.09 4.47
C MET A 13 9.96 10.75 5.02
N ASP A 14 11.14 10.25 4.64
CA ASP A 14 12.42 10.90 4.96
C ASP A 14 12.78 11.91 3.86
N PRO A 15 12.99 13.19 4.19
CA PRO A 15 13.31 14.23 3.21
C PRO A 15 14.64 13.98 2.48
N GLU A 16 15.53 13.16 3.01
CA GLU A 16 16.79 12.78 2.36
C GLU A 16 16.64 11.61 1.36
N ALA A 17 15.51 10.88 1.42
CA ALA A 17 15.29 9.69 0.61
C ALA A 17 15.46 9.90 -0.90
N PRO A 18 14.97 10.99 -1.53
CA PRO A 18 15.17 11.21 -2.96
C PRO A 18 16.66 11.40 -3.33
N ALA A 19 17.42 12.09 -2.49
CA ALA A 19 18.85 12.29 -2.72
C ALA A 19 19.64 10.97 -2.57
N LEU A 20 19.30 10.18 -1.57
CA LEU A 20 19.90 8.87 -1.33
C LEU A 20 19.52 7.86 -2.43
N ALA A 21 18.25 7.85 -2.87
CA ALA A 21 17.80 7.02 -3.97
C ALA A 21 18.61 7.28 -5.26
N ARG A 22 18.83 8.55 -5.62
CA ARG A 22 19.70 8.94 -6.76
C ARG A 22 21.13 8.48 -6.57
N LYS A 23 21.69 8.72 -5.38
CA LYS A 23 23.09 8.40 -5.06
C LYS A 23 23.39 6.91 -5.15
N TRP A 24 22.48 6.08 -4.68
CA TRP A 24 22.67 4.63 -4.56
C TRP A 24 21.92 3.83 -5.62
N VAL A 25 21.26 4.51 -6.58
CA VAL A 25 20.45 3.86 -7.66
C VAL A 25 19.38 2.95 -7.09
N LEU A 26 18.69 3.42 -6.04
CA LEU A 26 17.57 2.73 -5.38
C LEU A 26 16.24 3.21 -5.93
N GLY A 27 15.16 2.46 -5.65
CA GLY A 27 13.80 2.91 -5.86
C GLY A 27 13.35 3.91 -4.78
N LEU A 28 12.29 4.63 -5.07
CA LEU A 28 11.64 5.54 -4.13
C LEU A 28 10.17 5.19 -3.99
N GLU A 29 9.71 5.07 -2.77
CA GLU A 29 8.30 5.07 -2.43
C GLU A 29 7.84 6.52 -2.28
N LEU A 30 7.03 6.98 -3.23
CA LEU A 30 6.47 8.33 -3.20
C LEU A 30 5.36 8.43 -2.16
N THR A 31 5.54 9.31 -1.20
CA THR A 31 4.59 9.55 -0.09
C THR A 31 3.85 10.88 -0.20
N THR A 32 4.04 11.62 -1.30
CA THR A 32 3.42 12.92 -1.58
C THR A 32 1.90 12.89 -1.42
N PHE A 33 1.25 11.75 -1.73
CA PHE A 33 -0.20 11.59 -1.72
C PHE A 33 -0.73 10.83 -0.49
N THR A 34 0.10 10.52 0.50
CA THR A 34 -0.36 9.95 1.78
C THR A 34 -1.28 10.90 2.54
N TYR A 35 -1.12 12.21 2.33
CA TYR A 35 -2.06 13.22 2.78
C TYR A 35 -3.14 13.42 1.71
N ALA A 36 -4.35 12.91 1.98
CA ALA A 36 -5.44 12.83 1.00
C ALA A 36 -5.81 14.15 0.29
N PRO A 37 -5.74 15.36 0.92
CA PRO A 37 -5.98 16.60 0.22
C PRO A 37 -5.03 16.89 -0.96
N ASN A 38 -3.81 16.34 -0.93
CA ASN A 38 -2.85 16.50 -2.02
C ASN A 38 -3.32 15.87 -3.34
N LEU A 39 -4.25 14.90 -3.27
CA LEU A 39 -4.86 14.29 -4.46
C LEU A 39 -5.77 15.26 -5.25
N GLU A 40 -6.17 16.36 -4.64
CA GLU A 40 -7.12 17.33 -5.23
C GLU A 40 -6.43 18.60 -5.75
N ASP A 41 -5.13 18.76 -5.47
CA ASP A 41 -4.34 19.94 -5.89
C ASP A 41 -3.28 19.54 -6.93
N PRO A 42 -3.41 20.04 -8.20
CA PRO A 42 -2.45 19.74 -9.26
C PRO A 42 -1.00 20.13 -8.95
N HIS A 43 -0.77 21.05 -8.01
CA HIS A 43 0.56 21.42 -7.55
C HIS A 43 1.36 20.19 -7.10
N TRP A 44 0.75 19.28 -6.35
CA TRP A 44 1.43 18.11 -5.80
C TRP A 44 1.82 17.08 -6.86
N LEU A 45 1.12 17.03 -7.99
CA LEU A 45 1.54 16.20 -9.11
C LEU A 45 2.86 16.71 -9.72
N GLU A 46 3.04 18.02 -9.82
CA GLU A 46 4.29 18.62 -10.30
C GLU A 46 5.43 18.45 -9.31
N GLU A 47 5.15 18.56 -8.01
CA GLU A 47 6.16 18.29 -6.96
C GLU A 47 6.61 16.82 -6.99
N ALA A 48 5.68 15.88 -7.12
CA ALA A 48 6.01 14.46 -7.28
C ALA A 48 6.90 14.20 -8.50
N ARG A 49 6.62 14.84 -9.65
CA ARG A 49 7.49 14.74 -10.84
C ARG A 49 8.90 15.26 -10.60
N LYS A 50 9.04 16.35 -9.84
CA LYS A 50 10.37 16.88 -9.47
C LYS A 50 11.11 15.91 -8.57
N GLU A 51 10.42 15.35 -7.59
CA GLU A 51 10.98 14.35 -6.67
C GLU A 51 11.47 13.12 -7.42
N MET A 52 10.72 12.65 -8.42
CA MET A 52 11.06 11.51 -9.28
C MET A 52 12.30 11.76 -10.15
N SER A 53 12.68 13.00 -10.41
CA SER A 53 13.76 13.31 -11.35
C SER A 53 15.06 12.59 -11.00
N GLY A 54 15.63 11.84 -11.98
CA GLY A 54 16.87 11.10 -11.82
C GLY A 54 16.78 9.79 -11.03
N ILE A 55 15.57 9.33 -10.72
CA ILE A 55 15.31 8.03 -10.10
C ILE A 55 14.56 7.15 -11.12
N GLY A 56 14.89 5.87 -11.18
CA GLY A 56 14.38 4.97 -12.23
C GLY A 56 13.26 4.03 -11.80
N ASN A 57 12.96 3.91 -10.51
CA ASN A 57 11.98 2.95 -10.02
C ASN A 57 11.14 3.52 -8.86
N PHE A 58 9.82 3.33 -8.93
CA PHE A 58 8.88 3.95 -8.00
C PHE A 58 7.78 3.00 -7.55
N VAL A 59 7.35 3.23 -6.32
CA VAL A 59 6.09 2.76 -5.76
C VAL A 59 5.33 3.99 -5.25
N LEU A 60 4.02 4.03 -5.37
CA LEU A 60 3.21 5.12 -4.84
C LEU A 60 2.51 4.66 -3.56
N HIS A 61 2.68 5.40 -2.48
CA HIS A 61 1.90 5.15 -1.26
C HIS A 61 0.57 5.91 -1.33
N ALA A 62 -0.55 5.19 -1.20
CA ALA A 62 -1.88 5.78 -1.12
C ALA A 62 -2.11 6.51 0.21
N PRO A 63 -3.08 7.42 0.30
CA PRO A 63 -3.50 7.95 1.59
C PRO A 63 -4.07 6.82 2.46
N PHE A 64 -3.85 6.93 3.76
CA PHE A 64 -4.20 5.88 4.71
C PHE A 64 -5.00 6.39 5.92
N ALA A 65 -4.79 7.64 6.34
CA ALA A 65 -5.46 8.18 7.52
C ALA A 65 -6.98 8.16 7.32
N GLU A 66 -7.68 7.58 8.28
CA GLU A 66 -9.16 7.47 8.33
C GLU A 66 -9.79 6.68 7.17
N LEU A 67 -8.97 6.00 6.36
CA LEU A 67 -9.46 5.17 5.27
C LEU A 67 -9.49 3.71 5.69
N SER A 68 -10.68 3.11 5.68
CA SER A 68 -10.87 1.70 6.05
C SER A 68 -11.72 0.97 5.02
N PRO A 69 -11.13 0.07 4.25
CA PRO A 69 -11.87 -0.81 3.32
C PRO A 69 -12.91 -1.68 4.01
N CYS A 70 -12.68 -2.04 5.28
CA CYS A 70 -13.56 -2.90 6.07
C CYS A 70 -14.51 -2.13 7.00
N ALA A 71 -14.60 -0.80 6.89
CA ALA A 71 -15.43 0.01 7.77
C ALA A 71 -16.88 -0.49 7.83
N VAL A 72 -17.48 -0.45 9.02
CA VAL A 72 -18.88 -0.84 9.21
C VAL A 72 -19.80 0.12 8.47
N ASP A 73 -19.53 1.43 8.57
CA ASP A 73 -20.30 2.45 7.85
C ASP A 73 -19.95 2.45 6.35
N PRO A 74 -20.95 2.25 5.45
CA PRO A 74 -20.72 2.27 4.02
C PRO A 74 -20.18 3.61 3.51
N LEU A 75 -20.51 4.75 4.12
CA LEU A 75 -19.99 6.06 3.70
C LEU A 75 -18.48 6.16 3.91
N VAL A 76 -17.93 5.54 4.94
CA VAL A 76 -16.47 5.48 5.15
C VAL A 76 -15.81 4.63 4.06
N ARG A 77 -16.43 3.51 3.66
CA ARG A 77 -15.94 2.70 2.53
C ARG A 77 -16.00 3.45 1.20
N GLU A 78 -17.05 4.26 0.97
CA GLU A 78 -17.16 5.11 -0.23
C GLU A 78 -16.06 6.17 -0.28
N VAL A 79 -15.72 6.77 0.87
CA VAL A 79 -14.59 7.71 0.96
C VAL A 79 -13.28 7.00 0.63
N ALA A 80 -13.04 5.81 1.17
CA ALA A 80 -11.85 5.01 0.87
C ALA A 80 -11.77 4.70 -0.63
N GLN A 81 -12.87 4.22 -1.24
CA GLN A 81 -12.93 3.98 -2.69
C GLN A 81 -12.63 5.23 -3.52
N LYS A 82 -13.21 6.38 -3.14
CA LYS A 82 -12.96 7.65 -3.83
C LYS A 82 -11.47 8.01 -3.78
N ARG A 83 -10.84 7.95 -2.62
CA ARG A 83 -9.43 8.31 -2.43
C ARG A 83 -8.50 7.35 -3.18
N PHE A 84 -8.76 6.06 -3.15
CA PHE A 84 -7.97 5.10 -3.91
C PHE A 84 -8.13 5.26 -5.44
N ARG A 85 -9.34 5.61 -5.95
CA ARG A 85 -9.49 5.97 -7.37
C ARG A 85 -8.71 7.23 -7.75
N GLN A 86 -8.67 8.24 -6.88
CA GLN A 86 -7.84 9.42 -7.10
C GLN A 86 -6.34 9.04 -7.11
N THR A 87 -5.91 8.14 -6.22
CA THR A 87 -4.54 7.61 -6.20
C THR A 87 -4.20 6.87 -7.50
N LEU A 88 -5.11 6.04 -8.02
CA LEU A 88 -4.93 5.40 -9.34
C LEU A 88 -4.70 6.43 -10.44
N THR A 89 -5.46 7.52 -10.43
CA THR A 89 -5.31 8.62 -11.42
C THR A 89 -3.93 9.27 -11.30
N MET A 90 -3.43 9.51 -10.09
CA MET A 90 -2.09 10.06 -9.87
C MET A 90 -1.01 9.08 -10.32
N ALA A 91 -1.14 7.81 -9.96
CA ALA A 91 -0.21 6.76 -10.38
C ALA A 91 -0.10 6.67 -11.91
N GLN A 92 -1.23 6.69 -12.61
CA GLN A 92 -1.27 6.71 -14.08
C GLN A 92 -0.59 7.96 -14.66
N ALA A 93 -0.86 9.14 -14.10
CA ALA A 93 -0.26 10.41 -14.54
C ALA A 93 1.26 10.46 -14.32
N LEU A 94 1.78 9.67 -13.37
CA LEU A 94 3.20 9.53 -13.04
C LEU A 94 3.86 8.32 -13.72
N GLY A 95 3.09 7.46 -14.38
CA GLY A 95 3.61 6.22 -14.99
C GLY A 95 4.00 5.15 -13.96
N ILE A 96 3.40 5.18 -12.75
CA ILE A 96 3.66 4.23 -11.67
C ILE A 96 2.60 3.14 -11.70
N SER A 97 3.03 1.88 -11.66
CA SER A 97 2.15 0.72 -11.75
C SER A 97 2.02 -0.05 -10.43
N LYS A 98 2.74 0.31 -9.38
CA LYS A 98 2.66 -0.33 -8.06
C LYS A 98 2.22 0.69 -7.01
N ILE A 99 1.18 0.34 -6.23
CA ILE A 99 0.59 1.22 -5.22
C ILE A 99 0.49 0.45 -3.90
N VAL A 100 1.04 1.01 -2.84
CA VAL A 100 0.87 0.51 -1.47
C VAL A 100 -0.41 1.09 -0.89
N VAL A 101 -1.20 0.23 -0.25
CA VAL A 101 -2.47 0.56 0.43
C VAL A 101 -2.50 -0.12 1.78
N HIS A 102 -2.87 0.61 2.83
CA HIS A 102 -2.98 0.03 4.17
C HIS A 102 -4.15 -0.96 4.29
N SER A 103 -4.02 -1.98 5.14
CA SER A 103 -5.08 -2.95 5.45
C SER A 103 -6.34 -2.28 6.02
N GLY A 104 -6.16 -1.23 6.81
CA GLY A 104 -7.23 -0.53 7.50
C GLY A 104 -7.81 -1.33 8.66
N PHE A 105 -7.16 -2.42 9.11
CA PHE A 105 -7.53 -3.14 10.31
C PHE A 105 -7.26 -2.29 11.56
N ILE A 106 -8.23 -2.26 12.48
CA ILE A 106 -8.10 -1.61 13.78
C ILE A 106 -8.43 -2.63 14.87
N PRO A 107 -7.45 -3.03 15.71
CA PRO A 107 -7.67 -3.96 16.82
C PRO A 107 -8.79 -3.48 17.74
N HIS A 108 -9.54 -4.42 18.28
CA HIS A 108 -10.68 -4.16 19.19
C HIS A 108 -11.88 -3.41 18.58
N ILE A 109 -11.76 -2.92 17.33
CA ILE A 109 -12.87 -2.32 16.57
C ILE A 109 -13.46 -3.35 15.62
N TYR A 110 -12.60 -4.08 14.88
CA TYR A 110 -13.05 -5.09 13.94
C TYR A 110 -12.78 -6.49 14.45
N PHE A 111 -13.76 -7.37 14.28
CA PHE A 111 -13.54 -8.81 14.41
C PHE A 111 -12.79 -9.32 13.17
N PRO A 112 -11.86 -10.30 13.31
CA PRO A 112 -11.10 -10.83 12.18
C PRO A 112 -11.95 -11.28 11.01
N GLU A 113 -13.04 -12.00 11.28
CA GLU A 113 -13.94 -12.53 10.25
C GLU A 113 -14.66 -11.41 9.49
N TRP A 114 -15.06 -10.34 10.20
CA TRP A 114 -15.64 -9.15 9.59
C TRP A 114 -14.62 -8.46 8.68
N PHE A 115 -13.41 -8.23 9.19
CA PHE A 115 -12.33 -7.60 8.45
C PHE A 115 -12.05 -8.33 7.13
N VAL A 116 -11.87 -9.66 7.18
CA VAL A 116 -11.59 -10.47 6.00
C VAL A 116 -12.74 -10.39 5.01
N ALA A 117 -13.99 -10.61 5.47
CA ALA A 117 -15.15 -10.65 4.59
C ALA A 117 -15.39 -9.30 3.87
N GLU A 118 -15.32 -8.17 4.61
CA GLU A 118 -15.56 -6.85 4.02
C GLU A 118 -14.38 -6.39 3.16
N SER A 119 -13.14 -6.71 3.56
CA SER A 119 -11.97 -6.41 2.73
C SER A 119 -12.00 -7.17 1.40
N VAL A 120 -12.34 -8.45 1.41
CA VAL A 120 -12.51 -9.25 0.18
C VAL A 120 -13.57 -8.63 -0.73
N ARG A 121 -14.72 -8.24 -0.18
CA ARG A 121 -15.78 -7.59 -0.95
C ARG A 121 -15.31 -6.28 -1.54
N PHE A 122 -14.72 -5.41 -0.71
CA PHE A 122 -14.23 -4.09 -1.11
C PHE A 122 -13.19 -4.18 -2.24
N TRP A 123 -12.18 -5.05 -2.08
CA TRP A 123 -11.11 -5.16 -3.06
C TRP A 123 -11.57 -5.80 -4.36
N ARG A 124 -12.48 -6.78 -4.34
CA ARG A 124 -13.09 -7.31 -5.58
C ARG A 124 -13.82 -6.23 -6.37
N ASP A 125 -14.68 -5.47 -5.70
CA ASP A 125 -15.42 -4.37 -6.34
C ASP A 125 -14.47 -3.28 -6.84
N PHE A 126 -13.43 -2.93 -6.06
CA PHE A 126 -12.46 -1.90 -6.45
C PHE A 126 -11.62 -2.31 -7.66
N LEU A 127 -11.20 -3.57 -7.74
CA LEU A 127 -10.37 -4.11 -8.82
C LEU A 127 -11.06 -4.08 -10.19
N GLU A 128 -12.39 -4.00 -10.25
CA GLU A 128 -13.11 -3.79 -11.51
C GLU A 128 -12.67 -2.49 -12.22
N SER A 129 -12.22 -1.49 -11.46
CA SER A 129 -11.75 -0.19 -11.96
C SER A 129 -10.23 -0.08 -12.09
N VAL A 130 -9.46 -1.08 -11.64
CA VAL A 130 -8.00 -1.07 -11.65
C VAL A 130 -7.48 -1.57 -12.99
N PRO A 131 -6.56 -0.85 -13.66
CA PRO A 131 -5.92 -1.31 -14.89
C PRO A 131 -5.17 -2.64 -14.71
N GLU A 132 -5.13 -3.47 -15.78
CA GLU A 132 -4.48 -4.79 -15.74
C GLU A 132 -2.98 -4.73 -15.39
N ASN A 133 -2.31 -3.63 -15.73
CA ASN A 133 -0.90 -3.42 -15.47
C ASN A 133 -0.61 -2.74 -14.11
N THR A 134 -1.62 -2.59 -13.25
CA THR A 134 -1.46 -1.96 -11.93
C THR A 134 -1.58 -3.01 -10.83
N VAL A 135 -0.65 -3.00 -9.88
CA VAL A 135 -0.62 -3.87 -8.71
C VAL A 135 -0.87 -3.03 -7.44
N LEU A 136 -1.83 -3.47 -6.64
CA LEU A 136 -2.10 -2.95 -5.30
C LEU A 136 -1.41 -3.87 -4.30
N CYS A 137 -0.54 -3.31 -3.44
CA CYS A 137 0.16 -4.04 -2.39
C CYS A 137 -0.49 -3.71 -1.04
N LEU A 138 -1.25 -4.65 -0.50
CA LEU A 138 -1.94 -4.51 0.78
C LEU A 138 -0.93 -4.66 1.92
N GLU A 139 -0.75 -3.59 2.69
CA GLU A 139 0.26 -3.49 3.74
C GLU A 139 -0.32 -3.78 5.12
N ASN A 140 0.44 -4.52 5.93
CA ASN A 140 0.17 -4.70 7.34
C ASN A 140 0.46 -3.42 8.13
N VAL A 141 -0.43 -3.05 9.04
CA VAL A 141 -0.26 -1.87 9.90
C VAL A 141 -0.48 -2.22 11.39
N MET A 142 -1.73 -2.50 11.74
CA MET A 142 -2.12 -2.89 13.11
C MET A 142 -2.57 -4.35 13.17
N ASP A 143 -2.20 -5.12 12.16
CA ASP A 143 -2.56 -6.53 12.06
C ASP A 143 -1.74 -7.34 13.09
N PRO A 144 -2.36 -8.27 13.84
CA PRO A 144 -1.65 -9.05 14.86
C PRO A 144 -0.71 -10.10 14.25
N GLY A 145 -0.97 -10.51 13.01
CA GLY A 145 -0.22 -11.51 12.25
C GLY A 145 -0.60 -11.51 10.77
N PRO A 146 0.04 -12.33 9.96
CA PRO A 146 -0.14 -12.37 8.50
C PRO A 146 -1.47 -13.00 8.06
N GLU A 147 -2.13 -13.78 8.92
CA GLU A 147 -3.21 -14.70 8.55
C GLU A 147 -4.38 -14.00 7.89
N MET A 148 -4.80 -12.85 8.44
CA MET A 148 -5.95 -12.10 7.88
C MET A 148 -5.64 -11.53 6.50
N LEU A 149 -4.42 -11.00 6.31
CA LEU A 149 -4.00 -10.45 5.01
C LEU A 149 -3.89 -11.54 3.94
N VAL A 150 -3.36 -12.70 4.32
CA VAL A 150 -3.31 -13.88 3.44
C VAL A 150 -4.73 -14.31 3.06
N GLN A 151 -5.65 -14.41 4.02
CA GLN A 151 -7.06 -14.74 3.75
C GLN A 151 -7.74 -13.72 2.83
N VAL A 152 -7.42 -12.43 2.98
CA VAL A 152 -7.92 -11.39 2.05
C VAL A 152 -7.38 -11.64 0.64
N ALA A 153 -6.07 -11.85 0.48
CA ALA A 153 -5.45 -12.10 -0.82
C ALA A 153 -6.02 -13.38 -1.49
N GLU A 154 -6.15 -14.46 -0.74
CA GLU A 154 -6.78 -15.71 -1.19
C GLU A 154 -8.25 -15.50 -1.56
N GLY A 155 -9.00 -14.80 -0.72
CA GLY A 155 -10.41 -14.52 -0.95
C GLY A 155 -10.64 -13.66 -2.19
N VAL A 156 -9.81 -12.65 -2.44
CA VAL A 156 -9.87 -11.82 -3.65
C VAL A 156 -9.46 -12.62 -4.89
N ASN A 157 -8.36 -13.37 -4.79
CA ASN A 157 -7.82 -14.22 -5.84
C ASN A 157 -7.64 -13.51 -7.20
N ASP A 158 -7.08 -12.31 -7.17
CA ASP A 158 -6.74 -11.51 -8.36
C ASP A 158 -5.24 -11.17 -8.33
N PRO A 159 -4.48 -11.38 -9.42
CA PRO A 159 -3.05 -11.11 -9.45
C PRO A 159 -2.68 -9.64 -9.24
N ARG A 160 -3.64 -8.73 -9.37
CA ARG A 160 -3.46 -7.29 -9.14
C ARG A 160 -3.56 -6.89 -7.67
N LEU A 161 -4.01 -7.79 -6.75
CA LEU A 161 -3.90 -7.60 -5.32
C LEU A 161 -2.78 -8.50 -4.77
N ARG A 162 -1.74 -7.86 -4.27
CA ARG A 162 -0.58 -8.51 -3.66
C ARG A 162 -0.43 -8.03 -2.22
N LEU A 163 0.54 -8.56 -1.50
CA LEU A 163 0.83 -8.15 -0.13
C LEU A 163 2.12 -7.33 -0.06
N CYS A 164 2.15 -6.38 0.85
CA CYS A 164 3.31 -5.64 1.29
C CYS A 164 3.59 -5.99 2.75
N LEU A 165 4.84 -6.29 3.09
CA LEU A 165 5.27 -6.50 4.47
C LEU A 165 6.07 -5.30 4.94
N ASP A 166 5.45 -4.46 5.77
CA ASP A 166 6.17 -3.48 6.57
C ASP A 166 6.70 -4.16 7.84
N VAL A 167 8.04 -4.28 7.90
CA VAL A 167 8.75 -4.93 9.02
C VAL A 167 8.68 -4.07 10.28
N GLY A 168 8.59 -2.74 10.13
CA GLY A 168 8.41 -1.82 11.25
C GLY A 168 7.08 -2.03 11.93
N HIS A 169 5.99 -2.05 11.16
CA HIS A 169 4.65 -2.35 11.66
C HIS A 169 4.56 -3.76 12.27
N ALA A 170 5.15 -4.76 11.63
CA ALA A 170 5.20 -6.14 12.14
C ALA A 170 6.02 -6.28 13.44
N ASN A 171 6.82 -5.27 13.81
CA ASN A 171 7.61 -5.23 15.03
C ASN A 171 7.01 -4.32 16.11
N THR A 172 5.76 -3.89 15.98
CA THR A 172 5.07 -3.08 16.99
C THR A 172 4.57 -3.93 18.15
N CYS A 173 4.15 -3.27 19.24
CA CYS A 173 3.55 -3.93 20.39
C CYS A 173 2.15 -4.54 20.11
N ILE A 174 1.55 -4.23 18.96
CA ILE A 174 0.25 -4.75 18.53
C ILE A 174 0.44 -6.12 17.85
N ALA A 175 1.54 -6.32 17.13
CA ALA A 175 1.81 -7.57 16.46
C ALA A 175 2.07 -8.70 17.47
N GLU A 176 1.30 -9.76 17.37
CA GLU A 176 1.46 -10.98 18.18
C GLU A 176 2.50 -11.92 17.56
N THR A 177 2.78 -11.74 16.28
CA THR A 177 3.70 -12.55 15.48
C THR A 177 5.00 -11.79 15.21
N LYS A 178 6.15 -12.42 15.47
CA LYS A 178 7.45 -11.80 15.18
C LYS A 178 7.64 -11.56 13.67
N PRO A 179 8.30 -10.46 13.24
CA PRO A 179 8.41 -10.08 11.83
C PRO A 179 8.89 -11.22 10.90
N MET A 180 9.86 -12.00 11.33
CA MET A 180 10.38 -13.12 10.52
C MET A 180 9.35 -14.22 10.24
N ASN A 181 8.34 -14.37 11.08
CA ASN A 181 7.29 -15.39 10.93
C ASN A 181 6.18 -14.92 9.97
N TRP A 182 6.22 -13.68 9.50
CA TRP A 182 5.30 -13.17 8.48
C TRP A 182 5.67 -13.60 7.07
N LEU A 183 6.98 -13.82 6.82
CA LEU A 183 7.50 -14.06 5.48
C LEU A 183 6.95 -15.34 4.84
N ASP A 184 7.03 -16.47 5.54
CA ASP A 184 6.62 -17.76 4.97
C ASP A 184 5.13 -17.79 4.59
N PRO A 185 4.17 -17.35 5.46
CA PRO A 185 2.76 -17.31 5.10
C PRO A 185 2.45 -16.32 3.96
N MET A 186 3.13 -15.18 3.93
CA MET A 186 2.90 -14.13 2.91
C MET A 186 3.59 -14.41 1.59
N ALA A 187 4.63 -15.27 1.56
CA ALA A 187 5.50 -15.46 0.40
C ALA A 187 4.77 -15.70 -0.94
N PRO A 188 3.67 -16.46 -1.03
CA PRO A 188 2.95 -16.67 -2.29
C PRO A 188 2.32 -15.39 -2.85
N TRP A 189 2.04 -14.41 -1.98
CA TRP A 189 1.33 -13.17 -2.29
C TRP A 189 2.21 -11.93 -2.21
N LEU A 190 3.40 -12.03 -1.63
CA LEU A 190 4.30 -10.91 -1.36
C LEU A 190 4.87 -10.34 -2.67
N ASP A 191 4.80 -9.01 -2.81
CA ASP A 191 5.35 -8.27 -3.97
C ASP A 191 6.15 -7.02 -3.56
N HIS A 192 5.92 -6.52 -2.31
CA HIS A 192 6.64 -5.36 -1.79
C HIS A 192 7.00 -5.52 -0.32
#